data_191cc19669e89247d05e6435641115f5
#
_entry.id   191cc19669e89247d05e6435641115f5
#
_cell.length_a   1.000
_cell.length_b   1.000
_cell.length_c   1.000
_cell.angle_alpha   90.00
_cell.angle_beta   90.00
_cell.angle_gamma   90.00
#
_symmetry.space_group_name_H-M   'P 1'
#
loop_
_entity.id
_entity.type
_entity.pdbx_description
1 polymer ?
#
loop_
_entity_poly.entity_id
_entity_poly.type
_entity_poly.pdbx_seq_one_letter_code
_entity_poly.pdbx_strand_id
1 'polypeptide(L)'
;MRRPLLVLAGAAGLLAAGCITPSIPIPPPDPGLMTFAITGDAGNTSATFTYPANANYHETIVYVFNRDRGMGIIEAARADGSVGPTQPVKAAVGEQIVVTFQREDLTASTCIRLRNGPQSSTDYCTL
;
A
#
# COMPACT_ATOMS: atom_id res chain seq x y z
N MET A 1 -33.70 23.08 44.23
CA MET A 1 -33.29 24.15 43.31
C MET A 1 -31.86 24.08 42.81
N ARG A 2 -31.12 23.05 43.10
CA ARG A 2 -29.68 22.98 42.72
C ARG A 2 -29.29 21.70 41.98
N ARG A 3 -30.28 20.97 41.53
CA ARG A 3 -30.11 19.63 41.00
C ARG A 3 -29.92 19.51 39.48
N PRO A 4 -30.24 20.51 38.65
CA PRO A 4 -30.08 20.34 37.21
C PRO A 4 -28.66 20.47 36.71
N LEU A 5 -27.74 21.00 37.51
CA LEU A 5 -26.34 21.20 37.08
C LEU A 5 -25.51 19.91 37.02
N LEU A 6 -25.88 18.90 37.79
CA LEU A 6 -25.15 17.60 37.83
C LEU A 6 -25.46 16.69 36.64
N VAL A 7 -26.60 16.87 36.00
CA VAL A 7 -27.03 16.05 34.87
C VAL A 7 -26.31 16.45 33.57
N LEU A 8 -25.95 17.72 33.43
CA LEU A 8 -25.26 18.25 32.25
C LEU A 8 -23.81 17.79 32.14
N ALA A 9 -23.13 17.58 33.26
CA ALA A 9 -21.74 17.12 33.25
C ALA A 9 -21.59 15.66 32.83
N GLY A 10 -22.57 14.80 33.09
CA GLY A 10 -22.56 13.41 32.70
C GLY A 10 -22.76 13.17 31.20
N ALA A 11 -23.57 14.03 30.56
CA ALA A 11 -23.84 13.91 29.11
C ALA A 11 -22.64 14.33 28.27
N ALA A 12 -21.85 15.30 28.68
CA ALA A 12 -20.66 15.74 27.96
C ALA A 12 -19.53 14.67 27.96
N GLY A 13 -19.38 13.90 29.04
CA GLY A 13 -18.40 12.84 29.14
C GLY A 13 -18.70 11.64 28.23
N LEU A 14 -19.96 11.32 28.00
CA LEU A 14 -20.38 10.24 27.14
C LEU A 14 -20.14 10.54 25.64
N LEU A 15 -20.32 11.79 25.23
CA LEU A 15 -20.10 12.22 23.85
C LEU A 15 -18.63 12.20 23.49
N ALA A 16 -17.70 12.53 24.39
CA ALA A 16 -16.27 12.48 24.16
C ALA A 16 -15.76 11.04 24.01
N ALA A 17 -16.30 10.07 24.74
CA ALA A 17 -15.92 8.68 24.67
C ALA A 17 -16.35 8.01 23.35
N GLY A 18 -17.45 8.48 22.71
CA GLY A 18 -17.96 7.93 21.45
C GLY A 18 -17.21 8.38 20.21
N CYS A 19 -16.28 9.35 20.32
CA CYS A 19 -15.58 9.93 19.18
C CYS A 19 -14.21 9.32 18.90
N ILE A 20 -13.73 8.38 19.69
CA ILE A 20 -12.41 7.78 19.56
C ILE A 20 -12.54 6.39 18.93
N THR A 21 -12.31 6.30 17.63
CA THR A 21 -12.25 5.02 16.91
C THR A 21 -10.81 4.81 16.46
N PRO A 22 -10.10 3.79 16.95
CA PRO A 22 -8.74 3.52 16.50
C PRO A 22 -8.73 3.07 15.05
N SER A 23 -7.82 3.62 14.25
CA SER A 23 -7.57 3.16 12.90
C SER A 23 -6.74 1.88 12.93
N ILE A 24 -7.13 0.90 12.11
CA ILE A 24 -6.35 -0.34 11.97
C ILE A 24 -5.24 -0.06 10.94
N PRO A 25 -3.95 -0.20 11.30
CA PRO A 25 -2.87 0.02 10.36
C PRO A 25 -2.87 -1.02 9.24
N ILE A 26 -2.42 -0.61 8.05
CA ILE A 26 -2.22 -1.52 6.93
C ILE A 26 -0.80 -2.09 7.06
N PRO A 27 -0.61 -3.42 7.01
CA PRO A 27 0.74 -3.98 7.04
C PRO A 27 1.51 -3.65 5.75
N PRO A 28 2.83 -3.52 5.80
CA PRO A 28 3.63 -3.38 4.58
C PRO A 28 3.44 -4.58 3.66
N PRO A 29 3.37 -4.37 2.33
CA PRO A 29 3.23 -5.49 1.42
C PRO A 29 4.44 -6.43 1.48
N ASP A 30 4.16 -7.73 1.43
CA ASP A 30 5.18 -8.77 1.51
C ASP A 30 5.86 -8.95 0.16
N PRO A 31 7.18 -8.76 0.07
CA PRO A 31 7.90 -8.98 -1.18
C PRO A 31 7.75 -10.41 -1.72
N GLY A 32 7.63 -11.39 -0.83
CA GLY A 32 7.45 -12.79 -1.24
C GLY A 32 6.14 -13.06 -1.98
N LEU A 33 5.17 -12.14 -1.91
CA LEU A 33 3.90 -12.22 -2.62
C LEU A 33 3.86 -11.35 -3.87
N MET A 34 4.89 -10.54 -4.11
CA MET A 34 4.98 -9.68 -5.28
C MET A 34 5.49 -10.45 -6.49
N THR A 35 4.90 -10.20 -7.65
CA THR A 35 5.39 -10.71 -8.93
C THR A 35 5.49 -9.57 -9.92
N PHE A 36 6.63 -9.47 -10.60
CA PHE A 36 6.83 -8.51 -11.68
C PHE A 36 7.12 -9.24 -12.97
N ALA A 37 6.42 -8.87 -14.03
CA ALA A 37 6.71 -9.34 -15.38
C ALA A 37 7.44 -8.23 -16.13
N ILE A 38 8.70 -8.48 -16.49
CA ILE A 38 9.54 -7.53 -17.21
C ILE A 38 9.51 -7.87 -18.69
N THR A 39 9.19 -6.89 -19.52
CA THR A 39 9.11 -7.05 -20.99
C THR A 39 9.85 -5.91 -21.67
N GLY A 40 10.16 -6.11 -22.93
CA GLY A 40 10.83 -5.12 -23.77
C GLY A 40 12.25 -5.52 -24.13
N ASP A 41 12.89 -4.66 -24.92
CA ASP A 41 14.25 -4.87 -25.39
C ASP A 41 15.27 -4.40 -24.36
N ALA A 42 16.51 -4.88 -24.47
CA ALA A 42 17.59 -4.47 -23.59
C ALA A 42 17.74 -2.94 -23.57
N GLY A 43 17.77 -2.37 -22.36
CA GLY A 43 17.85 -0.92 -22.16
C GLY A 43 16.51 -0.19 -22.24
N ASN A 44 15.43 -0.86 -22.65
CA ASN A 44 14.10 -0.26 -22.75
C ASN A 44 13.04 -1.23 -22.23
N THR A 45 13.18 -1.66 -20.99
CA THR A 45 12.26 -2.60 -20.36
C THR A 45 11.20 -1.90 -19.51
N SER A 46 10.08 -2.58 -19.36
CA SER A 46 8.98 -2.17 -18.48
C SER A 46 8.53 -3.35 -17.64
N ALA A 47 7.99 -3.08 -16.47
CA ALA A 47 7.51 -4.10 -15.56
C ALA A 47 6.04 -3.89 -15.23
N THR A 48 5.28 -4.97 -15.20
CA THR A 48 3.93 -4.99 -14.65
C THR A 48 3.94 -5.67 -13.30
N PHE A 49 3.10 -5.21 -12.39
CA PHE A 49 3.04 -5.68 -11.01
C PHE A 49 1.78 -6.50 -10.77
N THR A 50 1.91 -7.58 -10.01
CA THR A 50 0.80 -8.42 -9.56
C THR A 50 0.96 -8.76 -8.09
N TYR A 51 -0.16 -8.70 -7.36
CA TYR A 51 -0.22 -9.07 -5.95
C TYR A 51 -1.48 -9.91 -5.71
N PRO A 52 -1.40 -11.02 -4.94
CA PRO A 52 -2.56 -11.88 -4.73
C PRO A 52 -3.61 -11.25 -3.83
N ALA A 53 -4.82 -11.80 -3.82
CA ALA A 53 -5.89 -11.37 -2.96
C ALA A 53 -5.47 -11.36 -1.50
N ASN A 54 -5.77 -10.27 -0.80
CA ASN A 54 -5.41 -10.08 0.60
C ASN A 54 -6.40 -9.10 1.23
N ALA A 55 -7.11 -9.54 2.26
CA ALA A 55 -8.14 -8.73 2.91
C ALA A 55 -7.60 -7.41 3.49
N ASN A 56 -6.31 -7.35 3.83
CA ASN A 56 -5.70 -6.12 4.35
C ASN A 56 -5.65 -5.01 3.32
N TYR A 57 -5.72 -5.33 2.04
CA TYR A 57 -5.55 -4.36 0.95
C TYR A 57 -6.82 -4.11 0.14
N HIS A 58 -7.97 -4.56 0.63
CA HIS A 58 -9.24 -4.26 -0.04
C HIS A 58 -9.44 -2.74 -0.16
N GLU A 59 -9.94 -2.31 -1.31
CA GLU A 59 -10.26 -0.91 -1.58
C GLU A 59 -9.07 0.05 -1.38
N THR A 60 -7.85 -0.42 -1.59
CA THR A 60 -6.66 0.44 -1.53
C THR A 60 -6.31 1.00 -2.90
N ILE A 61 -5.56 2.09 -2.88
CA ILE A 61 -4.86 2.61 -4.05
C ILE A 61 -3.42 2.09 -3.96
N VAL A 62 -2.90 1.62 -5.07
CA VAL A 62 -1.56 1.04 -5.15
C VAL A 62 -0.67 1.92 -5.98
N TYR A 63 0.48 2.26 -5.43
CA TYR A 63 1.52 3.02 -6.11
C TYR A 63 2.69 2.08 -6.36
N VAL A 64 3.14 1.99 -7.60
CA VAL A 64 4.36 1.27 -7.97
C VAL A 64 5.33 2.30 -8.54
N PHE A 65 6.36 2.63 -7.76
CA PHE A 65 7.25 3.74 -8.06
C PHE A 65 8.69 3.28 -8.22
N ASN A 66 9.30 3.62 -9.37
CA ASN A 66 10.70 3.36 -9.63
C ASN A 66 11.53 4.55 -9.12
N ARG A 67 12.27 4.34 -8.04
CA ARG A 67 13.09 5.40 -7.41
C ARG A 67 14.26 5.84 -8.28
N ASP A 68 14.84 4.91 -9.04
CA ASP A 68 16.00 5.21 -9.88
C ASP A 68 15.63 6.06 -11.08
N ARG A 69 14.37 6.00 -11.52
CA ARG A 69 13.89 6.75 -12.69
C ARG A 69 12.92 7.88 -12.34
N GLY A 70 12.48 7.94 -11.09
CA GLY A 70 11.55 8.97 -10.64
C GLY A 70 10.17 8.91 -11.30
N MET A 71 9.68 7.71 -11.66
CA MET A 71 8.40 7.53 -12.31
C MET A 71 7.69 6.28 -11.79
N GLY A 72 6.38 6.23 -11.93
CA GLY A 72 5.60 5.12 -11.46
C GLY A 72 4.19 5.13 -12.02
N ILE A 73 3.38 4.21 -11.52
CA ILE A 73 1.96 4.10 -11.87
C ILE A 73 1.11 4.03 -10.61
N ILE A 74 -0.14 4.39 -10.77
CA ILE A 74 -1.15 4.34 -9.71
C ILE A 74 -2.30 3.48 -10.21
N GLU A 75 -2.75 2.54 -9.40
CA GLU A 75 -3.85 1.67 -9.76
C GLU A 75 -4.69 1.32 -8.54
N ALA A 76 -5.97 1.02 -8.74
CA ALA A 76 -6.84 0.60 -7.65
C ALA A 76 -6.75 -0.92 -7.44
N ALA A 77 -6.65 -1.35 -6.18
CA ALA A 77 -6.81 -2.75 -5.84
C ALA A 77 -8.27 -3.17 -6.02
N ARG A 78 -8.48 -4.44 -6.28
CA ARG A 78 -9.84 -5.01 -6.38
C ARG A 78 -10.46 -5.16 -4.99
N ALA A 79 -11.73 -5.48 -4.95
CA ALA A 79 -12.47 -5.66 -3.70
C ALA A 79 -11.85 -6.72 -2.78
N ASP A 80 -11.20 -7.74 -3.35
CA ASP A 80 -10.52 -8.80 -2.59
C ASP A 80 -9.08 -8.43 -2.19
N GLY A 81 -8.63 -7.22 -2.53
CA GLY A 81 -7.28 -6.75 -2.26
C GLY A 81 -6.24 -7.17 -3.29
N SER A 82 -6.62 -7.91 -4.32
CA SER A 82 -5.69 -8.29 -5.39
C SER A 82 -5.39 -7.11 -6.31
N VAL A 83 -4.21 -7.13 -6.91
CA VAL A 83 -3.74 -6.09 -7.82
C VAL A 83 -3.16 -6.73 -9.07
N GLY A 84 -3.45 -6.13 -10.21
CA GLY A 84 -2.76 -6.42 -11.44
C GLY A 84 -3.28 -7.60 -12.26
N PRO A 85 -2.59 -7.87 -13.36
CA PRO A 85 -1.38 -7.14 -13.81
C PRO A 85 -1.65 -5.65 -14.02
N THR A 86 -0.76 -4.81 -13.51
CA THR A 86 -0.89 -3.37 -13.62
C THR A 86 -0.49 -2.86 -15.01
N GLN A 87 -0.69 -1.57 -15.24
CA GLN A 87 -0.03 -0.90 -16.34
C GLN A 87 1.49 -0.98 -16.15
N PRO A 88 2.25 -0.96 -17.25
CA PRO A 88 3.70 -1.08 -17.17
C PRO A 88 4.34 0.20 -16.62
N VAL A 89 5.38 0.02 -15.81
CA VAL A 89 6.26 1.09 -15.37
C VAL A 89 7.65 0.84 -15.96
N LYS A 90 8.31 1.89 -16.44
CA LYS A 90 9.69 1.77 -16.94
C LYS A 90 10.59 1.30 -15.81
N ALA A 91 11.23 0.16 -16.01
CA ALA A 91 12.08 -0.44 -15.00
C ALA A 91 12.99 -1.51 -15.60
N ALA A 92 14.16 -1.68 -15.01
CA ALA A 92 15.10 -2.74 -15.33
C ALA A 92 15.47 -3.52 -14.08
N VAL A 93 15.96 -4.74 -14.28
CA VAL A 93 16.41 -5.61 -13.18
C VAL A 93 17.45 -4.88 -12.32
N GLY A 94 17.30 -4.99 -11.00
CA GLY A 94 18.19 -4.35 -10.02
C GLY A 94 17.77 -2.95 -9.59
N GLU A 95 16.83 -2.32 -10.29
CA GLU A 95 16.35 -1.00 -9.91
C GLU A 95 15.45 -1.07 -8.67
N GLN A 96 15.41 0.02 -7.92
CA GLN A 96 14.67 0.08 -6.65
C GLN A 96 13.22 0.49 -6.91
N ILE A 97 12.31 -0.41 -6.58
CA ILE A 97 10.87 -0.20 -6.73
C ILE A 97 10.23 -0.10 -5.35
N VAL A 98 9.44 0.93 -5.14
CA VAL A 98 8.64 1.09 -3.92
C VAL A 98 7.19 0.77 -4.26
N VAL A 99 6.63 -0.21 -3.58
CA VAL A 99 5.21 -0.55 -3.67
C VAL A 99 4.52 -0.04 -2.42
N THR A 100 3.49 0.80 -2.62
CA THR A 100 2.74 1.41 -1.52
C THR A 100 1.26 1.10 -1.68
N PHE A 101 0.63 0.65 -0.62
CA PHE A 101 -0.82 0.54 -0.52
C PHE A 101 -1.34 1.66 0.36
N GLN A 102 -2.39 2.32 -0.08
CA GLN A 102 -3.01 3.44 0.64
C GLN A 102 -4.52 3.27 0.73
N ARG A 103 -5.04 3.42 1.94
CA ARG A 103 -6.48 3.53 2.19
C ARG A 103 -6.70 4.71 3.13
N GLU A 104 -7.38 5.75 2.62
CA GLU A 104 -7.54 7.02 3.34
C GLU A 104 -6.17 7.60 3.74
N ASP A 105 -5.92 7.84 5.02
CA ASP A 105 -4.66 8.40 5.52
C ASP A 105 -3.60 7.33 5.80
N LEU A 106 -3.97 6.05 5.69
CA LEU A 106 -3.07 4.95 6.01
C LEU A 106 -2.27 4.54 4.79
N THR A 107 -0.97 4.49 4.93
CA THR A 107 -0.06 4.01 3.89
C THR A 107 0.88 2.96 4.45
N ALA A 108 1.25 2.00 3.61
CA ALA A 108 2.26 1.03 3.94
C ALA A 108 3.10 0.75 2.69
N SER A 109 4.40 0.80 2.82
CA SER A 109 5.33 0.70 1.69
C SER A 109 6.40 -0.35 1.91
N THR A 110 6.83 -0.97 0.82
CA THR A 110 7.98 -1.88 0.80
C THR A 110 8.85 -1.52 -0.38
N CYS A 111 10.16 -1.45 -0.16
CA CYS A 111 11.14 -1.23 -1.21
C CYS A 111 11.80 -2.55 -1.57
N ILE A 112 11.84 -2.88 -2.88
CA ILE A 112 12.48 -4.09 -3.38
C ILE A 112 13.47 -3.74 -4.50
N ARG A 113 14.43 -4.61 -4.73
CA ARG A 113 15.28 -4.57 -5.91
C ARG A 113 14.65 -5.47 -6.97
N LEU A 114 14.30 -4.88 -8.10
CA LEU A 114 13.50 -5.54 -9.12
C LEU A 114 14.18 -6.77 -9.69
N ARG A 115 13.44 -7.86 -9.77
CA ARG A 115 13.80 -9.05 -10.51
C ARG A 115 12.61 -9.49 -11.35
N ASN A 116 12.84 -10.24 -12.41
CA ASN A 116 11.76 -10.79 -13.21
C ASN A 116 11.15 -12.00 -12.50
N GLY A 117 9.83 -12.02 -12.40
CA GLY A 117 9.09 -13.08 -11.74
C GLY A 117 8.78 -12.77 -10.27
N PRO A 118 8.66 -13.80 -9.42
CA PRO A 118 8.44 -13.62 -8.00
C PRO A 118 9.61 -12.90 -7.34
N GLN A 119 9.30 -11.96 -6.45
CA GLN A 119 10.32 -11.20 -5.74
C GLN A 119 10.86 -11.99 -4.55
N SER A 120 12.07 -11.66 -4.13
CA SER A 120 12.70 -12.29 -2.96
C SER A 120 12.45 -11.48 -1.71
N SER A 121 12.17 -12.15 -0.59
CA SER A 121 12.07 -11.51 0.71
C SER A 121 13.41 -11.02 1.25
N THR A 122 14.52 -11.30 0.56
CA THR A 122 15.87 -10.88 0.97
C THR A 122 16.41 -9.69 0.16
N ASP A 123 15.74 -9.31 -0.92
CA ASP A 123 16.20 -8.25 -1.83
C ASP A 123 15.55 -6.89 -1.50
N TYR A 124 15.46 -6.57 -0.23
CA TYR A 124 14.95 -5.28 0.21
C TYR A 124 15.89 -4.13 -0.12
N CYS A 125 15.30 -2.96 -0.33
CA CYS A 125 16.02 -1.69 -0.24
C CYS A 125 15.44 -0.83 0.89
N THR A 126 16.20 0.17 1.30
CA THR A 126 15.78 1.07 2.38
C THR A 126 14.79 2.12 1.85
N LEU A 127 13.71 2.30 2.56
CA LEU A 127 12.72 3.35 2.27
C LEU A 127 13.27 4.74 2.56
#